data_27ee39e08bec4a06c2cfd68d0b4a385d
#
_entry.id   27ee39e08bec4a06c2cfd68d0b4a385d
#
_cell.length_a   1.000
_cell.length_b   1.000
_cell.length_c   1.000
_cell.angle_alpha   90.00
_cell.angle_beta   90.00
_cell.angle_gamma   90.00
#
_symmetry.space_group_name_H-M   'P 1'
#
loop_
_entity.id
_entity.type
_entity.pdbx_description
1 polymer ?
#
loop_
_entity_poly.entity_id
_entity_poly.type
_entity_poly.pdbx_seq_one_letter_code
_entity_poly.pdbx_strand_id
1 'polypeptide(L)'
;YLLADIWVRHQKQKGVEVRFQVGTDEHGNKIAAKAAEQNLTPQQYVDQTHQNFKVLMDAERAEYTDFIRTSDPHHMSAVRYIWKQLDAAGLIYKSTYNGWYCMGHEAFFTDKEVQETGGVCPDHQTPYQQVSEENYYLKSSAYTNKVRDAIESGRMKIVPEVRKKEFLELMKDGLHDVSISRPRKSLSWGVPVPDDEDQVMY
;
A
#
# COMPACT_ATOMS: atom_id res chain seq x y z
N TYR A 1 -8.79 -12.25 -6.85
CA TYR A 1 -9.65 -12.85 -5.81
C TYR A 1 -10.18 -14.24 -6.19
N LEU A 2 -10.44 -14.56 -7.46
CA LEU A 2 -10.96 -15.86 -7.92
C LEU A 2 -10.15 -17.07 -7.42
N LEU A 3 -8.80 -17.01 -7.53
CA LEU A 3 -7.95 -18.08 -7.01
C LEU A 3 -8.10 -18.28 -5.49
N ALA A 4 -8.25 -17.19 -4.76
CA ALA A 4 -8.48 -17.24 -3.32
C ALA A 4 -9.86 -17.85 -3.01
N ASP A 5 -10.91 -17.47 -3.75
CA ASP A 5 -12.26 -18.03 -3.59
C ASP A 5 -12.29 -19.53 -3.84
N ILE A 6 -11.64 -20.02 -4.90
CA ILE A 6 -11.52 -21.46 -5.19
C ILE A 6 -10.87 -22.20 -4.01
N TRP A 7 -9.78 -21.62 -3.47
CA TRP A 7 -9.10 -22.19 -2.33
C TRP A 7 -9.94 -22.19 -1.06
N VAL A 8 -10.66 -21.09 -0.79
CA VAL A 8 -11.62 -20.96 0.33
C VAL A 8 -12.70 -22.04 0.26
N ARG A 9 -13.33 -22.21 -0.91
CA ARG A 9 -14.35 -23.26 -1.13
C ARG A 9 -13.79 -24.64 -0.85
N HIS A 10 -12.58 -24.91 -1.34
CA HIS A 10 -11.91 -26.18 -1.09
C HIS A 10 -11.65 -26.42 0.41
N GLN A 11 -11.24 -25.40 1.16
CA GLN A 11 -11.03 -25.53 2.61
C GLN A 11 -12.36 -25.74 3.36
N LYS A 12 -13.41 -25.00 2.98
CA LYS A 12 -14.76 -25.19 3.55
C LYS A 12 -15.28 -26.61 3.31
N GLN A 13 -15.07 -27.20 2.13
CA GLN A 13 -15.42 -28.59 1.84
C GLN A 13 -14.70 -29.60 2.75
N LYS A 14 -13.53 -29.24 3.27
CA LYS A 14 -12.81 -30.05 4.27
C LYS A 14 -13.24 -29.79 5.71
N GLY A 15 -14.26 -28.96 5.93
CA GLY A 15 -14.75 -28.61 7.26
C GLY A 15 -13.89 -27.56 7.98
N VAL A 16 -12.99 -26.86 7.26
CA VAL A 16 -12.16 -25.79 7.84
C VAL A 16 -12.99 -24.52 7.89
N GLU A 17 -13.03 -23.86 9.05
CA GLU A 17 -13.56 -22.51 9.17
C GLU A 17 -12.62 -21.53 8.47
N VAL A 18 -13.16 -20.73 7.54
CA VAL A 18 -12.37 -19.80 6.73
C VAL A 18 -12.96 -18.40 6.82
N ARG A 19 -12.14 -17.43 7.15
CA ARG A 19 -12.43 -16.01 6.96
C ARG A 19 -11.78 -15.53 5.66
N PHE A 20 -12.60 -15.03 4.75
CA PHE A 20 -12.16 -14.52 3.45
C PHE A 20 -12.53 -13.04 3.33
N GLN A 21 -11.56 -12.19 3.56
CA GLN A 21 -11.72 -10.74 3.43
C GLN A 21 -11.31 -10.29 2.03
N VAL A 22 -12.16 -9.48 1.42
CA VAL A 22 -11.90 -8.74 0.18
C VAL A 22 -12.12 -7.26 0.42
N GLY A 23 -11.76 -6.39 -0.52
CA GLY A 23 -11.99 -4.97 -0.35
C GLY A 23 -11.42 -4.13 -1.47
N THR A 24 -11.56 -2.81 -1.31
CA THR A 24 -11.07 -1.78 -2.23
C THR A 24 -10.03 -0.91 -1.56
N ASP A 25 -8.93 -0.66 -2.27
CA ASP A 25 -7.98 0.38 -1.96
C ASP A 25 -8.46 1.69 -2.58
N GLU A 26 -8.75 2.68 -1.74
CA GLU A 26 -9.56 3.84 -2.13
C GLU A 26 -8.84 5.19 -1.94
N HIS A 27 -7.59 5.19 -1.51
CA HIS A 27 -6.81 6.41 -1.34
C HIS A 27 -5.84 6.66 -2.51
N GLY A 28 -5.14 7.79 -2.47
CA GLY A 28 -4.11 8.13 -3.46
C GLY A 28 -4.53 9.15 -4.50
N ASN A 29 -3.52 9.64 -5.24
CA ASN A 29 -3.69 10.68 -6.26
C ASN A 29 -4.51 10.23 -7.47
N LYS A 30 -4.42 8.94 -7.84
CA LYS A 30 -5.19 8.38 -8.97
C LYS A 30 -6.69 8.49 -8.72
N ILE A 31 -7.12 8.17 -7.50
CA ILE A 31 -8.52 8.27 -7.09
C ILE A 31 -8.97 9.74 -7.11
N ALA A 32 -8.17 10.64 -6.53
CA ALA A 32 -8.48 12.07 -6.52
C ALA A 32 -8.61 12.64 -7.94
N ALA A 33 -7.69 12.27 -8.85
CA ALA A 33 -7.73 12.70 -10.25
C ALA A 33 -8.98 12.16 -10.98
N LYS A 34 -9.31 10.87 -10.81
CA LYS A 34 -10.50 10.28 -11.43
C LYS A 34 -11.81 10.86 -10.90
N ALA A 35 -11.87 11.20 -9.63
CA ALA A 35 -13.01 11.90 -9.06
C ALA A 35 -13.17 13.29 -9.70
N ALA A 36 -12.08 14.06 -9.81
CA ALA A 36 -12.10 15.39 -10.40
C ALA A 36 -12.54 15.37 -11.89
N GLU A 37 -12.09 14.37 -12.69
CA GLU A 37 -12.53 14.18 -14.08
C GLU A 37 -14.07 14.04 -14.20
N GLN A 38 -14.72 13.54 -13.15
CA GLN A 38 -16.17 13.32 -13.10
C GLN A 38 -16.92 14.41 -12.30
N ASN A 39 -16.23 15.47 -11.87
CA ASN A 39 -16.77 16.52 -11.00
C ASN A 39 -17.33 15.97 -9.66
N LEU A 40 -16.69 14.93 -9.12
CA LEU A 40 -17.03 14.31 -7.84
C LEU A 40 -15.94 14.59 -6.80
N THR A 41 -16.32 14.53 -5.53
CA THR A 41 -15.32 14.38 -4.45
C THR A 41 -14.74 12.97 -4.49
N PRO A 42 -13.50 12.75 -3.99
CA PRO A 42 -12.93 11.41 -3.89
C PRO A 42 -13.83 10.43 -3.16
N GLN A 43 -14.47 10.85 -2.04
CA GLN A 43 -15.42 10.01 -1.31
C GLN A 43 -16.62 9.60 -2.18
N GLN A 44 -17.25 10.55 -2.90
CA GLN A 44 -18.37 10.24 -3.79
C GLN A 44 -17.97 9.27 -4.90
N TYR A 45 -16.77 9.44 -5.46
CA TYR A 45 -16.24 8.56 -6.49
C TYR A 45 -16.06 7.12 -5.98
N VAL A 46 -15.42 6.93 -4.82
CA VAL A 46 -15.22 5.60 -4.26
C VAL A 46 -16.52 4.98 -3.73
N ASP A 47 -17.48 5.79 -3.28
CA ASP A 47 -18.82 5.33 -2.90
C ASP A 47 -19.61 4.75 -4.09
N GLN A 48 -19.33 5.21 -5.29
CA GLN A 48 -19.92 4.65 -6.51
C GLN A 48 -19.11 3.43 -7.01
N THR A 49 -17.79 3.55 -7.08
CA THR A 49 -16.96 2.54 -7.72
C THR A 49 -16.86 1.23 -6.93
N HIS A 50 -16.85 1.29 -5.59
CA HIS A 50 -16.81 0.04 -4.79
C HIS A 50 -18.03 -0.85 -5.03
N GLN A 51 -19.18 -0.30 -5.39
CA GLN A 51 -20.37 -1.09 -5.74
C GLN A 51 -20.15 -1.95 -6.97
N ASN A 52 -19.38 -1.47 -7.95
CA ASN A 52 -19.05 -2.25 -9.14
C ASN A 52 -18.25 -3.51 -8.78
N PHE A 53 -17.34 -3.42 -7.78
CA PHE A 53 -16.61 -4.58 -7.29
C PHE A 53 -17.52 -5.58 -6.59
N LYS A 54 -18.49 -5.11 -5.79
CA LYS A 54 -19.49 -5.99 -5.17
C LYS A 54 -20.34 -6.70 -6.21
N VAL A 55 -20.87 -5.95 -7.19
CA VAL A 55 -21.65 -6.53 -8.29
C VAL A 55 -20.85 -7.61 -9.05
N LEU A 56 -19.56 -7.34 -9.32
CA LEU A 56 -18.69 -8.33 -9.95
C LEU A 56 -18.53 -9.58 -9.09
N MET A 57 -18.23 -9.42 -7.79
CA MET A 57 -18.06 -10.54 -6.87
C MET A 57 -19.34 -11.36 -6.70
N ASP A 58 -20.49 -10.71 -6.67
CA ASP A 58 -21.80 -11.37 -6.58
C ASP A 58 -22.11 -12.15 -7.87
N ALA A 59 -21.80 -11.57 -9.05
CA ALA A 59 -21.95 -12.25 -10.34
C ALA A 59 -21.07 -13.51 -10.43
N GLU A 60 -19.85 -13.45 -9.88
CA GLU A 60 -18.93 -14.57 -9.76
C GLU A 60 -19.28 -15.53 -8.60
N ARG A 61 -20.30 -15.20 -7.81
CA ARG A 61 -20.70 -15.93 -6.61
C ARG A 61 -19.54 -16.15 -5.62
N ALA A 62 -18.68 -15.16 -5.47
CA ALA A 62 -17.54 -15.23 -4.55
C ALA A 62 -18.02 -15.36 -3.10
N GLU A 63 -17.45 -16.31 -2.34
CA GLU A 63 -17.85 -16.59 -0.96
C GLU A 63 -17.05 -15.79 0.06
N TYR A 64 -16.92 -14.46 -0.15
CA TYR A 64 -16.24 -13.59 0.82
C TYR A 64 -17.10 -13.42 2.10
N THR A 65 -16.43 -13.31 3.24
CA THR A 65 -17.06 -13.08 4.55
C THR A 65 -17.11 -11.61 4.92
N ASP A 66 -16.13 -10.84 4.46
CA ASP A 66 -15.96 -9.43 4.78
C ASP A 66 -15.58 -8.63 3.54
N PHE A 67 -16.18 -7.45 3.38
CA PHE A 67 -15.77 -6.47 2.40
C PHE A 67 -15.30 -5.21 3.13
N ILE A 68 -14.02 -4.88 3.04
CA ILE A 68 -13.42 -3.72 3.68
C ILE A 68 -13.13 -2.63 2.65
N ARG A 69 -13.31 -1.39 3.03
CA ARG A 69 -12.92 -0.21 2.27
C ARG A 69 -11.86 0.54 3.06
N THR A 70 -10.77 0.94 2.43
CA THR A 70 -9.72 1.70 3.14
C THR A 70 -10.19 3.09 3.55
N SER A 71 -11.27 3.62 2.93
CA SER A 71 -11.95 4.87 3.32
C SER A 71 -12.97 4.72 4.45
N ASP A 72 -13.26 3.50 4.92
CA ASP A 72 -14.20 3.31 6.03
C ASP A 72 -13.65 3.85 7.36
N PRO A 73 -14.50 4.48 8.20
CA PRO A 73 -14.08 5.07 9.47
C PRO A 73 -13.37 4.08 10.42
N HIS A 74 -13.80 2.81 10.44
CA HIS A 74 -13.17 1.80 11.30
C HIS A 74 -11.76 1.44 10.80
N HIS A 75 -11.55 1.37 9.47
CA HIS A 75 -10.22 1.16 8.88
C HIS A 75 -9.29 2.35 9.19
N MET A 76 -9.77 3.57 8.96
CA MET A 76 -9.01 4.79 9.29
C MET A 76 -8.64 4.86 10.78
N SER A 77 -9.54 4.42 11.67
CA SER A 77 -9.28 4.35 13.11
C SER A 77 -8.18 3.33 13.44
N ALA A 78 -8.21 2.15 12.80
CA ALA A 78 -7.19 1.12 12.96
C ALA A 78 -5.81 1.60 12.45
N VAL A 79 -5.77 2.27 11.30
CA VAL A 79 -4.53 2.85 10.76
C VAL A 79 -3.93 3.87 11.72
N ARG A 80 -4.75 4.80 12.25
CA ARG A 80 -4.30 5.79 13.24
C ARG A 80 -3.83 5.15 14.54
N TYR A 81 -4.48 4.07 14.97
CA TYR A 81 -4.06 3.32 16.16
C TYR A 81 -2.67 2.70 15.94
N ILE A 82 -2.46 2.02 14.82
CA ILE A 82 -1.16 1.41 14.49
C ILE A 82 -0.07 2.49 14.36
N TRP A 83 -0.37 3.61 13.71
CA TRP A 83 0.55 4.75 13.63
C TRP A 83 1.04 5.16 15.02
N LYS A 84 0.13 5.41 15.97
CA LYS A 84 0.48 5.80 17.33
C LYS A 84 1.35 4.76 18.06
N GLN A 85 1.11 3.46 17.81
CA GLN A 85 1.95 2.40 18.38
C GLN A 85 3.37 2.42 17.81
N LEU A 86 3.50 2.61 16.49
CA LEU A 86 4.79 2.69 15.81
C LEU A 86 5.57 3.94 16.22
N ASP A 87 4.89 5.07 16.34
CA ASP A 87 5.49 6.35 16.77
C ASP A 87 5.96 6.27 18.22
N ALA A 88 5.13 5.78 19.14
CA ALA A 88 5.50 5.54 20.53
C ALA A 88 6.69 4.56 20.69
N ALA A 89 6.86 3.63 19.75
CA ALA A 89 8.01 2.73 19.69
C ALA A 89 9.26 3.38 19.07
N GLY A 90 9.20 4.64 18.64
CA GLY A 90 10.31 5.36 17.99
C GLY A 90 10.65 4.84 16.60
N LEU A 91 9.69 4.18 15.94
CA LEU A 91 9.84 3.58 14.61
C LEU A 91 9.44 4.50 13.47
N ILE A 92 8.87 5.67 13.78
CA ILE A 92 8.51 6.70 12.81
C ILE A 92 9.40 7.92 13.01
N TYR A 93 9.81 8.55 11.93
CA TYR A 93 10.55 9.82 11.95
C TYR A 93 10.22 10.65 10.72
N LYS A 94 10.39 11.96 10.82
CA LYS A 94 10.20 12.91 9.72
C LYS A 94 11.52 13.18 9.01
N SER A 95 11.50 13.18 7.68
CA SER A 95 12.68 13.50 6.87
C SER A 95 12.28 14.11 5.54
N THR A 96 13.16 14.90 4.96
CA THR A 96 12.95 15.47 3.63
C THR A 96 13.45 14.49 2.58
N TYR A 97 12.58 14.16 1.65
CA TYR A 97 12.92 13.44 0.42
C TYR A 97 13.19 14.44 -0.70
N ASN A 98 14.34 14.29 -1.35
CA ASN A 98 14.66 14.98 -2.58
C ASN A 98 14.97 13.93 -3.64
N GLY A 99 14.19 13.87 -4.70
CA GLY A 99 14.39 12.85 -5.73
C GLY A 99 13.28 12.83 -6.74
N TRP A 100 13.11 11.71 -7.40
CA TRP A 100 12.19 11.54 -8.51
C TRP A 100 10.96 10.69 -8.11
N TYR A 101 9.81 11.08 -8.62
CA TYR A 101 8.54 10.43 -8.36
C TYR A 101 7.85 10.03 -9.65
N CYS A 102 7.36 8.81 -9.71
CA CYS A 102 6.52 8.32 -10.80
C CYS A 102 5.06 8.30 -10.37
N MET A 103 4.22 9.10 -11.03
CA MET A 103 2.77 9.14 -10.76
C MET A 103 2.08 7.79 -11.02
N GLY A 104 2.55 7.04 -12.01
CA GLY A 104 1.97 5.74 -12.36
C GLY A 104 2.26 4.65 -11.34
N HIS A 105 3.49 4.62 -10.80
CA HIS A 105 3.87 3.69 -9.75
C HIS A 105 3.47 4.16 -8.34
N GLU A 106 3.16 5.47 -8.19
CA GLU A 106 3.00 6.13 -6.89
C GLU A 106 4.21 5.90 -5.96
N ALA A 107 5.41 5.89 -6.55
CA ALA A 107 6.67 5.54 -5.88
C ALA A 107 7.81 6.50 -6.24
N PHE A 108 8.80 6.51 -5.35
CA PHE A 108 10.03 7.28 -5.51
C PHE A 108 11.11 6.46 -6.22
N PHE A 109 11.95 7.15 -7.00
CA PHE A 109 13.04 6.58 -7.78
C PHE A 109 14.34 7.33 -7.53
N THR A 110 15.47 6.63 -7.60
CA THR A 110 16.80 7.21 -7.46
C THR A 110 17.24 7.89 -8.75
N ASP A 111 18.21 8.80 -8.66
CA ASP A 111 18.84 9.43 -9.83
C ASP A 111 19.35 8.39 -10.83
N LYS A 112 19.92 7.29 -10.34
CA LYS A 112 20.45 6.21 -11.18
C LYS A 112 19.34 5.54 -12.00
N GLU A 113 18.24 5.13 -11.36
CA GLU A 113 17.11 4.51 -12.04
C GLU A 113 16.49 5.41 -13.10
N VAL A 114 16.39 6.70 -12.80
CA VAL A 114 15.85 7.71 -13.74
C VAL A 114 16.81 7.95 -14.91
N GLN A 115 18.12 7.98 -14.70
CA GLN A 115 19.11 8.09 -15.77
C GLN A 115 19.10 6.85 -16.68
N GLU A 116 19.01 5.67 -16.13
CA GLU A 116 18.96 4.41 -16.90
C GLU A 116 17.76 4.32 -17.85
N THR A 117 16.67 5.00 -17.51
CA THR A 117 15.42 5.05 -18.31
C THR A 117 15.27 6.31 -19.14
N GLY A 118 16.30 7.18 -19.17
CA GLY A 118 16.25 8.43 -19.93
C GLY A 118 15.22 9.44 -19.41
N GLY A 119 14.86 9.39 -18.14
CA GLY A 119 13.94 10.32 -17.49
C GLY A 119 12.44 9.98 -17.67
N VAL A 120 12.12 8.86 -18.33
CA VAL A 120 10.75 8.43 -18.59
C VAL A 120 10.52 7.03 -18.00
N CYS A 121 9.43 6.88 -17.29
CA CYS A 121 9.03 5.58 -16.73
C CYS A 121 8.72 4.59 -17.86
N PRO A 122 9.38 3.44 -17.95
CA PRO A 122 9.17 2.49 -19.05
C PRO A 122 7.77 1.85 -19.02
N ASP A 123 7.19 1.66 -17.84
CA ASP A 123 5.88 1.02 -17.69
C ASP A 123 4.71 1.97 -18.00
N HIS A 124 4.83 3.24 -17.59
CA HIS A 124 3.74 4.22 -17.69
C HIS A 124 3.95 5.23 -18.83
N GLN A 125 5.12 5.24 -19.49
CA GLN A 125 5.48 6.17 -20.56
C GLN A 125 5.30 7.66 -20.17
N THR A 126 5.48 7.96 -18.86
CA THR A 126 5.37 9.31 -18.30
C THR A 126 6.70 9.77 -17.75
N PRO A 127 7.05 11.07 -17.86
CA PRO A 127 8.27 11.59 -17.28
C PRO A 127 8.23 11.51 -15.74
N TYR A 128 9.38 11.22 -15.15
CA TYR A 128 9.53 11.36 -13.70
C TYR A 128 9.49 12.83 -13.29
N GLN A 129 8.88 13.09 -12.14
CA GLN A 129 8.80 14.42 -11.56
C GLN A 129 9.83 14.59 -10.45
N GLN A 130 10.61 15.66 -10.48
CA GLN A 130 11.48 16.00 -9.37
C GLN A 130 10.64 16.55 -8.23
N VAL A 131 10.79 15.99 -7.04
CA VAL A 131 10.03 16.39 -5.85
C VAL A 131 10.95 16.61 -4.67
N SER A 132 10.57 17.57 -3.84
CA SER A 132 11.18 17.83 -2.53
C SER A 132 10.07 17.93 -1.51
N GLU A 133 9.93 16.89 -0.68
CA GLU A 133 8.83 16.78 0.26
C GLU A 133 9.32 16.31 1.62
N GLU A 134 8.77 16.88 2.69
CA GLU A 134 8.95 16.37 4.03
C GLU A 134 7.89 15.30 4.31
N ASN A 135 8.33 14.08 4.56
CA ASN A 135 7.47 12.91 4.77
C ASN A 135 7.83 12.20 6.08
N TYR A 136 6.89 11.44 6.61
CA TYR A 136 7.17 10.46 7.65
C TYR A 136 7.68 9.16 7.05
N TYR A 137 8.66 8.57 7.72
CA TYR A 137 9.30 7.31 7.35
C TYR A 137 9.17 6.27 8.45
N LEU A 138 8.92 5.03 8.05
CA LEU A 138 9.02 3.86 8.91
C LEU A 138 10.44 3.32 8.86
N LYS A 139 11.06 3.13 10.03
CA LYS A 139 12.41 2.55 10.21
C LYS A 139 12.42 1.04 9.92
N SER A 140 12.08 0.64 8.70
CA SER A 140 12.10 -0.77 8.27
C SER A 140 13.52 -1.33 8.24
N SER A 141 14.53 -0.51 7.99
CA SER A 141 15.94 -0.90 8.04
C SER A 141 16.34 -1.54 9.37
N ALA A 142 15.78 -1.08 10.49
CA ALA A 142 16.02 -1.62 11.82
C ALA A 142 15.57 -3.09 11.99
N TYR A 143 14.73 -3.57 11.09
CA TYR A 143 14.17 -4.93 11.14
C TYR A 143 14.83 -5.91 10.16
N THR A 144 15.79 -5.48 9.36
CA THR A 144 16.45 -6.32 8.35
C THR A 144 16.87 -7.68 8.88
N ASN A 145 17.65 -7.72 9.96
CA ASN A 145 18.13 -8.99 10.52
C ASN A 145 16.99 -9.82 11.11
N LYS A 146 16.03 -9.21 11.83
CA LYS A 146 14.90 -9.93 12.41
C LYS A 146 14.01 -10.59 11.32
N VAL A 147 13.79 -9.91 10.20
CA VAL A 147 13.00 -10.44 9.08
C VAL A 147 13.78 -11.55 8.39
N ARG A 148 15.08 -11.36 8.12
CA ARG A 148 15.95 -12.38 7.54
C ARG A 148 15.94 -13.66 8.39
N ASP A 149 16.22 -13.54 9.69
CA ASP A 149 16.24 -14.66 10.64
C ASP A 149 14.88 -15.39 10.68
N ALA A 150 13.78 -14.64 10.62
CA ALA A 150 12.43 -15.23 10.60
C ALA A 150 12.18 -16.06 9.34
N ILE A 151 12.68 -15.61 8.19
CA ILE A 151 12.55 -16.30 6.91
C ILE A 151 13.48 -17.55 6.85
N GLU A 152 14.75 -17.38 7.24
CA GLU A 152 15.75 -18.46 7.19
C GLU A 152 15.41 -19.58 8.18
N SER A 153 14.95 -19.25 9.38
CA SER A 153 14.48 -20.22 10.38
C SER A 153 13.15 -20.91 10.02
N GLY A 154 12.45 -20.44 8.99
CA GLY A 154 11.13 -20.96 8.59
C GLY A 154 9.97 -20.46 9.48
N ARG A 155 10.23 -19.60 10.47
CA ARG A 155 9.17 -18.95 11.27
C ARG A 155 8.28 -18.06 10.40
N MET A 156 8.83 -17.40 9.38
CA MET A 156 8.10 -16.74 8.30
C MET A 156 8.26 -17.55 7.02
N LYS A 157 7.16 -18.15 6.56
CA LYS A 157 7.18 -19.00 5.38
C LYS A 157 6.83 -18.20 4.12
N ILE A 158 7.73 -18.22 3.14
CA ILE A 158 7.49 -17.64 1.82
C ILE A 158 7.36 -18.78 0.80
N VAL A 159 6.31 -18.73 0.00
CA VAL A 159 5.97 -19.74 -1.03
C VAL A 159 5.69 -19.02 -2.34
N PRO A 160 6.20 -19.52 -3.48
CA PRO A 160 7.11 -20.64 -3.64
C PRO A 160 8.56 -20.31 -3.26
N GLU A 161 9.43 -21.31 -3.17
CA GLU A 161 10.83 -21.14 -2.76
C GLU A 161 11.63 -20.15 -3.62
N VAL A 162 11.29 -20.01 -4.91
CA VAL A 162 11.90 -18.99 -5.79
C VAL A 162 11.69 -17.58 -5.25
N ARG A 163 10.51 -17.27 -4.75
CA ARG A 163 10.19 -15.95 -4.16
C ARG A 163 10.93 -15.70 -2.86
N LYS A 164 11.14 -16.77 -2.07
CA LYS A 164 11.99 -16.67 -0.87
C LYS A 164 13.42 -16.26 -1.24
N LYS A 165 13.99 -16.90 -2.26
CA LYS A 165 15.36 -16.58 -2.72
C LYS A 165 15.46 -15.15 -3.25
N GLU A 166 14.51 -14.73 -4.09
CA GLU A 166 14.44 -13.36 -4.61
C GLU A 166 14.36 -12.32 -3.48
N PHE A 167 13.50 -12.57 -2.48
CA PHE A 167 13.34 -11.65 -1.37
C PHE A 167 14.58 -11.56 -0.48
N LEU A 168 15.23 -12.70 -0.20
CA LEU A 168 16.49 -12.72 0.55
C LEU A 168 17.63 -12.04 -0.23
N GLU A 169 17.63 -12.13 -1.55
CA GLU A 169 18.59 -11.43 -2.41
C GLU A 169 18.38 -9.89 -2.31
N LEU A 170 17.13 -9.42 -2.44
CA LEU A 170 16.79 -7.99 -2.26
C LEU A 170 17.18 -7.45 -0.87
N MET A 171 17.21 -8.31 0.14
CA MET A 171 17.59 -7.94 1.50
C MET A 171 19.10 -7.97 1.76
N LYS A 172 19.96 -8.29 0.77
CA LYS A 172 21.41 -8.35 0.99
C LYS A 172 21.99 -7.04 1.50
N ASP A 173 21.53 -5.93 0.91
CA ASP A 173 21.94 -4.57 1.27
C ASP A 173 21.12 -3.99 2.43
N GLY A 174 20.21 -4.78 3.00
CA GLY A 174 19.29 -4.37 4.03
C GLY A 174 17.95 -3.84 3.49
N LEU A 175 16.96 -3.74 4.38
CA LEU A 175 15.72 -3.05 4.08
C LEU A 175 15.95 -1.53 4.12
N HIS A 176 15.33 -0.80 3.21
CA HIS A 176 15.32 0.66 3.25
C HIS A 176 14.13 1.16 4.04
N ASP A 177 14.29 2.32 4.68
CA ASP A 177 13.18 2.99 5.34
C ASP A 177 12.13 3.44 4.32
N VAL A 178 10.87 3.25 4.65
CA VAL A 178 9.75 3.45 3.73
C VAL A 178 9.01 4.74 4.08
N SER A 179 8.79 5.61 3.09
CA SER A 179 7.89 6.76 3.25
C SER A 179 6.46 6.26 3.45
N ILE A 180 5.81 6.72 4.52
CA ILE A 180 4.47 6.29 4.93
C ILE A 180 3.47 7.45 5.01
N SER A 181 3.89 8.65 4.58
CA SER A 181 3.00 9.80 4.44
C SER A 181 3.41 10.69 3.27
N ARG A 182 2.50 11.58 2.90
CA ARG A 182 2.75 12.67 1.95
C ARG A 182 2.14 13.97 2.48
N PRO A 183 2.71 15.14 2.10
CA PRO A 183 2.07 16.42 2.38
C PRO A 183 0.67 16.47 1.76
N ARG A 184 -0.30 16.98 2.51
CA ARG A 184 -1.69 17.14 2.03
C ARG A 184 -1.80 18.00 0.76
N LYS A 185 -0.87 18.93 0.56
CA LYS A 185 -0.80 19.74 -0.66
C LYS A 185 -0.48 18.91 -1.92
N SER A 186 0.25 17.79 -1.76
CA SER A 186 0.64 16.89 -2.85
C SER A 186 -0.32 15.71 -2.98
N LEU A 187 -0.98 15.32 -1.87
CA LEU A 187 -1.95 14.23 -1.80
C LEU A 187 -3.13 14.67 -0.93
N SER A 188 -4.21 15.12 -1.56
CA SER A 188 -5.37 15.64 -0.83
C SER A 188 -6.28 14.57 -0.24
N TRP A 189 -6.16 13.30 -0.69
CA TRP A 189 -7.04 12.20 -0.34
C TRP A 189 -6.27 11.02 0.27
N GLY A 190 -6.38 10.89 1.60
CA GLY A 190 -5.72 9.87 2.41
C GLY A 190 -6.18 9.96 3.87
N VAL A 191 -5.65 9.09 4.72
CA VAL A 191 -5.92 9.11 6.16
C VAL A 191 -5.06 10.19 6.82
N PRO A 192 -5.63 11.19 7.50
CA PRO A 192 -4.84 12.22 8.19
C PRO A 192 -3.90 11.61 9.23
N VAL A 193 -2.63 12.05 9.22
CA VAL A 193 -1.65 11.65 10.23
C VAL A 193 -2.10 12.16 11.60
N PRO A 194 -2.06 11.36 12.68
CA PRO A 194 -2.31 11.84 14.02
C PRO A 194 -1.36 12.99 14.41
N ASP A 195 -1.93 14.04 14.95
CA ASP A 195 -1.22 15.22 15.46
C ASP A 195 -0.43 16.03 14.39
N ASP A 196 -0.67 15.74 13.09
CA ASP A 196 -0.11 16.50 11.96
C ASP A 196 -1.10 16.54 10.79
N GLU A 197 -1.95 17.57 10.76
CA GLU A 197 -3.01 17.70 9.74
C GLU A 197 -2.49 18.03 8.34
N ASP A 198 -1.23 18.46 8.21
CA ASP A 198 -0.59 18.76 6.93
C ASP A 198 -0.05 17.50 6.22
N GLN A 199 -0.14 16.35 6.89
CA GLN A 199 0.31 15.06 6.37
C GLN A 199 -0.84 14.05 6.28
N VAL A 200 -0.79 13.20 5.26
CA VAL A 200 -1.73 12.09 5.06
C VAL A 200 -1.00 10.78 4.79
N MET A 201 -1.58 9.70 5.28
CA MET A 201 -1.21 8.32 4.93
C MET A 201 -2.08 7.82 3.77
N TYR A 202 -1.56 6.94 2.94
CA TYR A 202 -2.30 6.35 1.81
C TYR A 202 -1.82 4.95 1.49
#